data_692818fb8f7b5db4467511bf36ca9026
#
_entry.id   692818fb8f7b5db4467511bf36ca9026
#
_cell.length_a   1.000
_cell.length_b   1.000
_cell.length_c   1.000
_cell.angle_alpha   90.00
_cell.angle_beta   90.00
_cell.angle_gamma   90.00
#
_symmetry.space_group_name_H-M   'P 1'
#
loop_
_entity.id
_entity.type
_entity.pdbx_description
1 polymer ?
#
loop_
_entity_poly.entity_id
_entity_poly.type
_entity_poly.pdbx_seq_one_letter_code
_entity_poly.pdbx_strand_id
1 'polypeptide(L)'
;MDTVGPAAFGTDAVDLSVRQFREAWRLMCAGLPGFTLDESEGVDYVFSGIPISFFNVALVTGQDLSGEALQAHGRAACARASHEGVPWLFFVTHEGLRKNVDAASVLDGCGLIKVLPMTGMLANRVAPPVRVPDGLHLSVPHDDTGCSAMIDVNSAAYGMDLHAAKPAIGTHRFWQSHVPVLGVVGDSPAASAAVMMVDGFRYVALVATNPAHQRRGYADAAMRHALAVAAAAHGERPTFLHATDAGRPVYARMGYAPVSTHTAFMEKRFLEGH
;
A
#
# COMPACT_ATOMS: atom_id res chain seq x y z
N MET A 1 -10.08 28.18 9.50
CA MET A 1 -9.42 27.06 8.79
C MET A 1 -9.54 25.87 9.72
N ASP A 2 -10.65 25.16 9.60
CA ASP A 2 -10.92 24.04 10.50
C ASP A 2 -10.09 22.84 10.07
N THR A 3 -9.01 22.59 10.80
CA THR A 3 -8.33 21.31 10.78
C THR A 3 -9.26 20.30 11.44
N VAL A 4 -9.93 19.48 10.64
CA VAL A 4 -10.70 18.35 11.16
C VAL A 4 -9.70 17.42 11.85
N GLY A 5 -9.74 17.41 13.17
CA GLY A 5 -8.90 16.54 13.98
C GLY A 5 -9.31 15.07 13.84
N PRO A 6 -8.46 14.11 14.26
CA PRO A 6 -8.70 12.67 14.12
C PRO A 6 -9.98 12.15 14.75
N ALA A 7 -10.68 12.91 15.57
CA ALA A 7 -11.95 12.56 16.20
C ALA A 7 -13.20 12.71 15.30
N ALA A 8 -13.05 13.19 14.06
CA ALA A 8 -14.19 13.42 13.16
C ALA A 8 -14.55 12.22 12.26
N PHE A 9 -13.74 11.18 12.28
CA PHE A 9 -13.96 9.98 11.49
C PHE A 9 -14.32 8.83 12.46
N GLY A 10 -15.61 8.57 12.65
CA GLY A 10 -16.09 7.46 13.46
C GLY A 10 -15.77 6.08 12.85
N THR A 11 -16.46 5.03 13.29
CA THR A 11 -16.38 3.65 12.76
C THR A 11 -16.40 3.61 11.23
N ASP A 12 -17.17 4.49 10.59
CA ASP A 12 -17.26 4.65 9.13
C ASP A 12 -15.89 4.93 8.46
N ALA A 13 -14.96 5.59 9.16
CA ALA A 13 -13.65 5.90 8.59
C ALA A 13 -12.68 4.71 8.64
N VAL A 14 -12.82 3.85 9.65
CA VAL A 14 -12.07 2.59 9.74
C VAL A 14 -12.55 1.65 8.63
N ASP A 15 -13.87 1.50 8.48
CA ASP A 15 -14.46 0.67 7.42
C ASP A 15 -14.09 1.19 6.04
N LEU A 16 -14.09 2.52 5.86
CA LEU A 16 -13.59 3.15 4.64
C LEU A 16 -12.12 2.78 4.39
N SER A 17 -11.29 2.82 5.42
CA SER A 17 -9.87 2.47 5.29
C SER A 17 -9.65 1.04 4.85
N VAL A 18 -10.33 0.08 5.49
CA VAL A 18 -10.29 -1.34 5.13
C VAL A 18 -10.73 -1.54 3.68
N ARG A 19 -11.86 -0.93 3.29
CA ARG A 19 -12.38 -1.00 1.93
C ARG A 19 -11.41 -0.38 0.91
N GLN A 20 -10.84 0.79 1.20
CA GLN A 20 -9.87 1.45 0.31
C GLN A 20 -8.61 0.60 0.11
N PHE A 21 -8.13 -0.06 1.17
CA PHE A 21 -7.00 -0.99 1.08
C PHE A 21 -7.34 -2.18 0.16
N ARG A 22 -8.45 -2.88 0.46
CA ARG A 22 -8.91 -4.03 -0.30
C ARG A 22 -9.06 -3.72 -1.79
N GLU A 23 -9.82 -2.66 -2.11
CA GLU A 23 -10.11 -2.29 -3.50
C GLU A 23 -8.86 -1.81 -4.24
N ALA A 24 -7.92 -1.13 -3.57
CA ALA A 24 -6.66 -0.75 -4.17
C ALA A 24 -5.84 -1.98 -4.56
N TRP A 25 -5.76 -3.00 -3.69
CA TRP A 25 -5.07 -4.24 -3.99
C TRP A 25 -5.77 -5.04 -5.08
N ARG A 26 -7.09 -5.12 -5.03
CA ARG A 26 -7.87 -5.75 -6.09
C ARG A 26 -7.58 -5.13 -7.46
N LEU A 27 -7.61 -3.81 -7.55
CA LEU A 27 -7.32 -3.08 -8.80
C LEU A 27 -5.87 -3.29 -9.25
N MET A 28 -4.92 -3.22 -8.33
CA MET A 28 -3.50 -3.40 -8.63
C MET A 28 -3.19 -4.80 -9.13
N CYS A 29 -3.85 -5.84 -8.59
CA CYS A 29 -3.60 -7.24 -8.93
C CYS A 29 -4.46 -7.76 -10.10
N ALA A 30 -5.59 -7.13 -10.42
CA ALA A 30 -6.58 -7.64 -11.38
C ALA A 30 -6.07 -7.94 -12.80
N GLY A 31 -4.98 -7.26 -13.22
CA GLY A 31 -4.34 -7.49 -14.52
C GLY A 31 -3.26 -8.56 -14.53
N LEU A 32 -2.96 -9.17 -13.39
CA LEU A 32 -1.87 -10.14 -13.23
C LEU A 32 -2.33 -11.56 -13.54
N PRO A 33 -1.47 -12.41 -14.17
CA PRO A 33 -1.89 -13.74 -14.65
C PRO A 33 -2.40 -14.70 -13.58
N GLY A 34 -1.89 -14.58 -12.35
CA GLY A 34 -2.29 -15.41 -11.20
C GLY A 34 -3.33 -14.78 -10.29
N PHE A 35 -4.00 -13.72 -10.73
CA PHE A 35 -4.95 -13.01 -9.90
C PHE A 35 -6.11 -13.89 -9.46
N THR A 36 -6.32 -13.93 -8.15
CA THR A 36 -7.50 -14.51 -7.50
C THR A 36 -8.06 -13.56 -6.45
N LEU A 37 -9.37 -13.49 -6.37
CA LEU A 37 -10.11 -12.80 -5.33
C LEU A 37 -11.05 -13.79 -4.66
N ASP A 38 -10.97 -13.90 -3.34
CA ASP A 38 -11.86 -14.73 -2.53
C ASP A 38 -12.32 -13.90 -1.33
N GLU A 39 -13.61 -13.65 -1.25
CA GLU A 39 -14.25 -12.93 -0.16
C GLU A 39 -14.91 -13.94 0.78
N SER A 40 -14.15 -14.36 1.78
CA SER A 40 -14.62 -15.27 2.82
C SER A 40 -15.13 -14.51 4.04
N GLU A 41 -15.98 -15.13 4.87
CA GLU A 41 -16.51 -14.50 6.07
C GLU A 41 -15.37 -14.03 6.99
N GLY A 42 -15.21 -12.70 7.08
CA GLY A 42 -14.24 -12.04 7.95
C GLY A 42 -12.82 -11.91 7.42
N VAL A 43 -12.49 -12.48 6.25
CA VAL A 43 -11.16 -12.33 5.61
C VAL A 43 -11.30 -12.29 4.09
N ASP A 44 -10.77 -11.26 3.46
CA ASP A 44 -10.68 -11.14 2.01
C ASP A 44 -9.27 -11.47 1.52
N TYR A 45 -9.16 -12.29 0.49
CA TYR A 45 -7.90 -12.75 -0.09
C TYR A 45 -7.72 -12.16 -1.47
N VAL A 46 -6.63 -11.44 -1.68
CA VAL A 46 -6.20 -10.90 -2.97
C VAL A 46 -4.82 -11.44 -3.27
N PHE A 47 -4.72 -12.39 -4.17
CA PHE A 47 -3.46 -13.01 -4.57
C PHE A 47 -3.18 -12.77 -6.05
N SER A 48 -1.94 -12.52 -6.38
CA SER A 48 -1.48 -12.29 -7.75
C SER A 48 -0.67 -13.45 -8.32
N GLY A 49 -0.21 -14.37 -7.47
CA GLY A 49 0.74 -15.41 -7.84
C GLY A 49 2.18 -14.93 -8.08
N ILE A 50 2.44 -13.61 -7.94
CA ILE A 50 3.79 -13.07 -8.05
C ILE A 50 4.57 -13.37 -6.77
N PRO A 51 5.87 -13.74 -6.81
CA PRO A 51 6.65 -14.09 -5.62
C PRO A 51 7.07 -12.86 -4.80
N ILE A 52 6.14 -11.95 -4.55
CA ILE A 52 6.32 -10.73 -3.73
C ILE A 52 5.15 -10.67 -2.76
N SER A 53 5.46 -10.68 -1.47
CA SER A 53 4.46 -10.72 -0.41
C SER A 53 3.43 -9.59 -0.48
N PHE A 54 3.86 -8.40 -0.89
CA PHE A 54 3.01 -7.21 -1.00
C PHE A 54 1.89 -7.34 -2.06
N PHE A 55 2.04 -8.23 -3.03
CA PHE A 55 1.01 -8.51 -4.06
C PHE A 55 0.14 -9.73 -3.73
N ASN A 56 0.29 -10.30 -2.54
CA ASN A 56 -0.50 -11.43 -2.06
C ASN A 56 -0.93 -11.11 -0.62
N VAL A 57 -2.18 -10.73 -0.45
CA VAL A 57 -2.66 -10.26 0.86
C VAL A 57 -3.92 -11.00 1.29
N ALA A 58 -4.01 -11.30 2.57
CA ALA A 58 -5.23 -11.68 3.25
C ALA A 58 -5.56 -10.56 4.25
N LEU A 59 -6.69 -9.91 4.07
CA LEU A 59 -7.13 -8.76 4.86
C LEU A 59 -8.27 -9.15 5.78
N VAL A 60 -8.11 -8.99 7.07
CA VAL A 60 -9.18 -9.17 8.05
C VAL A 60 -10.19 -8.03 7.92
N THR A 61 -11.44 -8.38 7.61
CA THR A 61 -12.56 -7.44 7.43
C THR A 61 -13.58 -7.50 8.56
N GLY A 62 -13.47 -8.49 9.47
CA GLY A 62 -14.34 -8.65 10.63
C GLY A 62 -14.18 -7.53 11.66
N GLN A 63 -15.28 -7.25 12.37
CA GLN A 63 -15.32 -6.27 13.45
C GLN A 63 -15.58 -6.97 14.78
N ASP A 64 -15.18 -6.31 15.91
CA ASP A 64 -15.32 -6.81 17.28
C ASP A 64 -14.73 -8.22 17.49
N LEU A 65 -13.57 -8.48 16.89
CA LEU A 65 -12.95 -9.80 16.88
C LEU A 65 -12.34 -10.13 18.24
N SER A 66 -12.70 -11.31 18.79
CA SER A 66 -11.99 -11.89 19.91
C SER A 66 -10.64 -12.49 19.48
N GLY A 67 -9.76 -12.78 20.43
CA GLY A 67 -8.49 -13.46 20.16
C GLY A 67 -8.70 -14.85 19.52
N GLU A 68 -9.74 -15.59 19.92
CA GLU A 68 -10.09 -16.88 19.32
C GLU A 68 -10.53 -16.76 17.87
N ALA A 69 -11.37 -15.75 17.57
CA ALA A 69 -11.81 -15.50 16.19
C ALA A 69 -10.62 -15.07 15.31
N LEU A 70 -9.77 -14.17 15.79
CA LEU A 70 -8.56 -13.78 15.08
C LEU A 70 -7.62 -14.96 14.83
N GLN A 71 -7.45 -15.85 15.82
CA GLN A 71 -6.64 -17.06 15.67
C GLN A 71 -7.25 -18.02 14.62
N ALA A 72 -8.58 -18.16 14.61
CA ALA A 72 -9.27 -18.99 13.62
C ALA A 72 -9.04 -18.43 12.20
N HIS A 73 -9.17 -17.09 12.00
CA HIS A 73 -8.86 -16.43 10.74
C HIS A 73 -7.39 -16.62 10.33
N GLY A 74 -6.44 -16.48 11.25
CA GLY A 74 -5.02 -16.69 10.98
C GLY A 74 -4.73 -18.12 10.50
N ARG A 75 -5.31 -19.14 11.17
CA ARG A 75 -5.16 -20.55 10.76
C ARG A 75 -5.79 -20.82 9.39
N ALA A 76 -6.98 -20.32 9.15
CA ALA A 76 -7.66 -20.44 7.85
C ALA A 76 -6.85 -19.80 6.73
N ALA A 77 -6.30 -18.62 6.97
CA ALA A 77 -5.45 -17.90 6.01
C ALA A 77 -4.15 -18.69 5.71
N CYS A 78 -3.47 -19.23 6.71
CA CYS A 78 -2.30 -20.09 6.52
C CYS A 78 -2.64 -21.36 5.71
N ALA A 79 -3.76 -22.00 6.01
CA ALA A 79 -4.21 -23.18 5.27
C ALA A 79 -4.51 -22.85 3.80
N ARG A 80 -5.21 -21.73 3.54
CA ARG A 80 -5.52 -21.23 2.19
C ARG A 80 -4.25 -20.90 1.42
N ALA A 81 -3.35 -20.10 2.01
CA ALA A 81 -2.12 -19.65 1.38
C ALA A 81 -1.08 -20.79 1.19
N SER A 82 -1.21 -21.90 1.88
CA SER A 82 -0.31 -23.04 1.71
C SER A 82 -0.33 -23.62 0.28
N HIS A 83 -1.44 -23.44 -0.44
CA HIS A 83 -1.60 -23.89 -1.82
C HIS A 83 -1.04 -22.91 -2.85
N GLU A 84 -0.80 -21.67 -2.48
CA GLU A 84 -0.34 -20.62 -3.42
C GLU A 84 1.18 -20.67 -3.65
N GLY A 85 1.95 -21.16 -2.68
CA GLY A 85 3.41 -21.34 -2.81
C GLY A 85 4.22 -20.05 -2.90
N VAL A 86 3.59 -18.88 -2.71
CA VAL A 86 4.22 -17.55 -2.78
C VAL A 86 4.19 -16.86 -1.41
N PRO A 87 5.13 -15.94 -1.12
CA PRO A 87 5.08 -15.15 0.09
C PRO A 87 3.85 -14.23 0.09
N TRP A 88 3.23 -14.05 1.25
CA TRP A 88 2.01 -13.29 1.42
C TRP A 88 1.96 -12.57 2.76
N LEU A 89 1.07 -11.58 2.88
CA LEU A 89 0.86 -10.80 4.09
C LEU A 89 -0.56 -10.98 4.64
N PHE A 90 -0.65 -11.15 5.95
CA PHE A 90 -1.91 -11.15 6.68
C PHE A 90 -2.08 -9.79 7.38
N PHE A 91 -3.10 -9.03 6.98
CA PHE A 91 -3.35 -7.69 7.53
C PHE A 91 -4.46 -7.71 8.55
N VAL A 92 -4.19 -7.12 9.71
CA VAL A 92 -5.13 -6.94 10.81
C VAL A 92 -5.31 -5.46 11.09
N THR A 93 -6.57 -5.01 11.11
CA THR A 93 -6.97 -3.66 11.53
C THR A 93 -7.20 -3.67 13.04
N HIS A 94 -6.47 -2.84 13.78
CA HIS A 94 -6.50 -2.86 15.24
C HIS A 94 -7.85 -2.42 15.80
N GLU A 95 -8.51 -1.47 15.16
CA GLU A 95 -9.83 -0.96 15.55
C GLU A 95 -10.93 -2.01 15.38
N GLY A 96 -10.70 -3.06 14.58
CA GLY A 96 -11.59 -4.21 14.42
C GLY A 96 -11.47 -5.25 15.53
N LEU A 97 -10.51 -5.10 16.45
CA LEU A 97 -10.27 -6.05 17.52
C LEU A 97 -10.98 -5.61 18.81
N ARG A 98 -11.42 -6.57 19.61
CA ARG A 98 -11.86 -6.31 20.99
C ARG A 98 -10.73 -5.73 21.83
N LYS A 99 -11.10 -4.92 22.81
CA LYS A 99 -10.15 -4.41 23.80
C LYS A 99 -9.37 -5.57 24.43
N ASN A 100 -8.05 -5.38 24.60
CA ASN A 100 -7.11 -6.35 25.17
C ASN A 100 -6.77 -7.57 24.27
N VAL A 101 -7.16 -7.59 22.98
CA VAL A 101 -6.62 -8.56 22.03
C VAL A 101 -5.27 -8.07 21.52
N ASP A 102 -4.22 -8.78 21.86
CA ASP A 102 -2.89 -8.58 21.28
C ASP A 102 -2.74 -9.47 20.04
N ALA A 103 -2.89 -8.86 18.87
CA ALA A 103 -2.80 -9.57 17.60
C ALA A 103 -1.47 -10.30 17.42
N ALA A 104 -0.36 -9.74 17.90
CA ALA A 104 0.95 -10.34 17.75
C ALA A 104 1.05 -11.65 18.54
N SER A 105 0.66 -11.64 19.80
CA SER A 105 0.65 -12.83 20.65
C SER A 105 -0.32 -13.91 20.14
N VAL A 106 -1.50 -13.51 19.64
CA VAL A 106 -2.50 -14.45 19.11
C VAL A 106 -2.00 -15.13 17.83
N LEU A 107 -1.42 -14.38 16.91
CA LEU A 107 -1.03 -14.85 15.59
C LEU A 107 0.33 -15.57 15.57
N ASP A 108 1.19 -15.32 16.55
CA ASP A 108 2.42 -16.11 16.75
C ASP A 108 2.11 -17.61 16.91
N GLY A 109 1.02 -17.93 17.64
CA GLY A 109 0.49 -19.28 17.75
C GLY A 109 0.02 -19.92 16.42
N CYS A 110 -0.10 -19.14 15.35
CA CYS A 110 -0.38 -19.60 13.99
C CYS A 110 0.87 -19.60 13.09
N GLY A 111 2.03 -19.22 13.61
CA GLY A 111 3.27 -19.06 12.83
C GLY A 111 3.30 -17.77 12.00
N LEU A 112 2.46 -16.80 12.33
CA LEU A 112 2.39 -15.48 11.68
C LEU A 112 3.14 -14.46 12.52
N ILE A 113 4.23 -13.93 12.00
CA ILE A 113 5.13 -12.99 12.69
C ILE A 113 4.86 -11.57 12.20
N LYS A 114 4.77 -10.62 13.13
CA LYS A 114 4.62 -9.20 12.83
C LYS A 114 5.80 -8.69 12.00
N VAL A 115 5.50 -8.07 10.84
CA VAL A 115 6.54 -7.54 9.93
C VAL A 115 6.42 -6.05 9.66
N LEU A 116 5.21 -5.49 9.57
CA LEU A 116 5.05 -4.10 9.14
C LEU A 116 3.83 -3.44 9.80
N PRO A 117 4.02 -2.41 10.63
CA PRO A 117 2.92 -1.54 11.04
C PRO A 117 2.59 -0.55 9.92
N MET A 118 1.29 -0.27 9.74
CA MET A 118 0.80 0.70 8.76
C MET A 118 -0.32 1.56 9.36
N THR A 119 -0.47 2.76 8.83
CA THR A 119 -1.53 3.70 9.20
C THR A 119 -2.34 4.08 7.98
N GLY A 120 -3.65 3.82 8.00
CA GLY A 120 -4.58 4.36 7.00
C GLY A 120 -4.71 5.87 7.21
N MET A 121 -4.53 6.64 6.14
CA MET A 121 -4.54 8.11 6.20
C MET A 121 -5.37 8.71 5.08
N LEU A 122 -6.13 9.76 5.42
CA LEU A 122 -7.05 10.46 4.52
C LEU A 122 -6.72 11.94 4.47
N ALA A 123 -6.81 12.54 3.28
CA ALA A 123 -6.84 13.99 3.10
C ALA A 123 -7.96 14.39 2.14
N ASN A 124 -8.82 15.31 2.56
CA ASN A 124 -9.82 15.91 1.66
C ASN A 124 -9.15 16.78 0.59
N ARG A 125 -8.07 17.45 0.97
CA ARG A 125 -7.23 18.25 0.10
C ARG A 125 -5.78 18.19 0.57
N VAL A 126 -4.87 18.04 -0.36
CA VAL A 126 -3.42 18.05 -0.07
C VAL A 126 -2.94 19.47 0.15
N ALA A 127 -2.24 19.72 1.26
CA ALA A 127 -1.65 21.00 1.56
C ALA A 127 -0.59 21.40 0.50
N PRO A 128 -0.35 22.68 0.24
CA PRO A 128 0.69 23.15 -0.67
C PRO A 128 2.07 22.57 -0.31
N PRO A 129 2.99 22.41 -1.29
CA PRO A 129 4.33 21.91 -1.01
C PRO A 129 5.11 22.94 -0.17
N VAL A 130 5.83 22.45 0.83
CA VAL A 130 6.76 23.29 1.62
C VAL A 130 8.01 23.62 0.81
N ARG A 131 8.39 22.72 -0.09
CA ARG A 131 9.56 22.85 -0.94
C ARG A 131 9.28 22.23 -2.30
N VAL A 132 9.72 22.88 -3.36
CA VAL A 132 9.81 22.32 -4.71
C VAL A 132 11.27 21.91 -4.93
N PRO A 133 11.57 20.63 -5.16
CA PRO A 133 12.94 20.18 -5.37
C PRO A 133 13.46 20.62 -6.75
N ASP A 134 14.72 21.08 -6.78
CA ASP A 134 15.39 21.42 -8.03
C ASP A 134 15.96 20.17 -8.73
N GLY A 135 16.04 20.22 -10.05
CA GLY A 135 16.68 19.20 -10.87
C GLY A 135 15.95 17.87 -10.94
N LEU A 136 14.73 17.77 -10.40
CA LEU A 136 13.88 16.60 -10.53
C LEU A 136 12.96 16.73 -11.74
N HIS A 137 13.10 15.81 -12.67
CA HIS A 137 12.21 15.67 -13.82
C HIS A 137 11.11 14.64 -13.50
N LEU A 138 9.84 15.06 -13.56
CA LEU A 138 8.68 14.21 -13.31
C LEU A 138 7.96 13.91 -14.62
N SER A 139 7.66 12.63 -14.87
CA SER A 139 6.93 12.20 -16.06
C SER A 139 6.02 11.00 -15.75
N VAL A 140 4.98 10.85 -16.55
CA VAL A 140 4.19 9.62 -16.62
C VAL A 140 4.88 8.70 -17.63
N PRO A 141 5.41 7.54 -17.22
CA PRO A 141 6.06 6.62 -18.16
C PRO A 141 5.04 6.03 -19.13
N HIS A 142 5.42 5.97 -20.41
CA HIS A 142 4.58 5.51 -21.53
C HIS A 142 5.09 4.21 -22.15
N ASP A 143 6.17 3.65 -21.64
CA ASP A 143 6.81 2.43 -22.13
C ASP A 143 7.27 1.53 -20.98
N ASP A 144 7.66 0.31 -21.34
CA ASP A 144 8.14 -0.69 -20.37
C ASP A 144 9.46 -0.27 -19.71
N THR A 145 10.29 0.53 -20.37
CA THR A 145 11.56 1.02 -19.79
C THR A 145 11.31 1.92 -18.60
N GLY A 146 10.46 2.92 -18.76
CA GLY A 146 10.09 3.84 -17.67
C GLY A 146 9.32 3.13 -16.56
N CYS A 147 8.40 2.22 -16.90
CA CYS A 147 7.68 1.42 -15.91
C CYS A 147 8.62 0.50 -15.12
N SER A 148 9.57 -0.14 -15.79
CA SER A 148 10.59 -0.96 -15.15
C SER A 148 11.49 -0.14 -14.20
N ALA A 149 11.84 1.09 -14.58
CA ALA A 149 12.61 1.98 -13.72
C ALA A 149 11.87 2.35 -12.42
N MET A 150 10.53 2.46 -12.43
CA MET A 150 9.74 2.63 -11.20
C MET A 150 9.90 1.44 -10.26
N ILE A 151 9.93 0.22 -10.80
CA ILE A 151 10.14 -1.01 -10.01
C ILE A 151 11.55 -1.02 -9.41
N ASP A 152 12.57 -0.57 -10.15
CA ASP A 152 13.92 -0.44 -9.60
C ASP A 152 14.01 0.55 -8.43
N VAL A 153 13.32 1.70 -8.54
CA VAL A 153 13.23 2.66 -7.44
C VAL A 153 12.55 2.06 -6.22
N ASN A 154 11.46 1.31 -6.41
CA ASN A 154 10.77 0.63 -5.31
C ASN A 154 11.63 -0.48 -4.69
N SER A 155 12.27 -1.31 -5.52
CA SER A 155 13.20 -2.36 -5.09
C SER A 155 14.29 -1.79 -4.19
N ALA A 156 14.98 -0.76 -4.65
CA ALA A 156 16.04 -0.09 -3.89
C ALA A 156 15.54 0.56 -2.59
N ALA A 157 14.36 1.19 -2.63
CA ALA A 157 13.81 1.91 -1.49
C ALA A 157 13.34 0.98 -0.37
N TYR A 158 12.77 -0.17 -0.71
CA TYR A 158 12.22 -1.13 0.25
C TYR A 158 13.17 -2.29 0.57
N GLY A 159 14.34 -2.34 -0.07
CA GLY A 159 15.31 -3.42 0.13
C GLY A 159 14.77 -4.79 -0.30
N MET A 160 13.83 -4.82 -1.26
CA MET A 160 13.21 -6.05 -1.76
C MET A 160 13.73 -6.37 -3.17
N ASP A 161 14.06 -7.63 -3.41
CA ASP A 161 14.35 -8.07 -4.78
C ASP A 161 13.03 -8.21 -5.55
N LEU A 162 12.74 -7.22 -6.39
CA LEU A 162 11.58 -7.21 -7.28
C LEU A 162 11.91 -7.69 -8.68
N HIS A 163 13.12 -8.19 -8.92
CA HIS A 163 13.58 -8.56 -10.27
C HIS A 163 12.70 -9.66 -10.89
N ALA A 164 12.35 -10.68 -10.12
CA ALA A 164 11.47 -11.77 -10.58
C ALA A 164 10.06 -11.29 -10.97
N ALA A 165 9.59 -10.17 -10.43
CA ALA A 165 8.27 -9.61 -10.73
C ALA A 165 8.26 -8.61 -11.90
N LYS A 166 9.42 -8.09 -12.32
CA LYS A 166 9.49 -7.11 -13.41
C LYS A 166 8.74 -7.50 -14.69
N PRO A 167 8.78 -8.76 -15.17
CA PRO A 167 8.01 -9.15 -16.36
C PRO A 167 6.50 -8.94 -16.21
N ALA A 168 5.98 -8.95 -14.98
CA ALA A 168 4.56 -8.74 -14.71
C ALA A 168 4.22 -7.27 -14.39
N ILE A 169 4.96 -6.64 -13.47
CA ILE A 169 4.63 -5.31 -12.93
C ILE A 169 5.50 -4.16 -13.49
N GLY A 170 6.59 -4.47 -14.20
CA GLY A 170 7.46 -3.49 -14.85
C GLY A 170 7.03 -3.15 -16.28
N THR A 171 5.81 -3.47 -16.70
CA THR A 171 5.30 -3.25 -18.05
C THR A 171 4.30 -2.11 -18.11
N HIS A 172 4.25 -1.36 -19.20
CA HIS A 172 3.25 -0.33 -19.41
C HIS A 172 1.81 -0.88 -19.30
N ARG A 173 1.59 -2.12 -19.71
CA ARG A 173 0.29 -2.79 -19.59
C ARG A 173 -0.21 -2.87 -18.15
N PHE A 174 0.65 -3.19 -17.19
CA PHE A 174 0.29 -3.23 -15.77
C PHE A 174 -0.19 -1.85 -15.28
N TRP A 175 0.45 -0.78 -15.75
CA TRP A 175 0.19 0.58 -15.29
C TRP A 175 -0.98 1.28 -16.00
N GLN A 176 -1.59 0.70 -17.05
CA GLN A 176 -2.65 1.33 -17.84
C GLN A 176 -3.88 1.80 -17.01
N SER A 177 -4.18 1.11 -15.90
CA SER A 177 -5.30 1.44 -15.01
C SER A 177 -4.92 2.39 -13.88
N HIS A 178 -3.68 2.89 -13.89
CA HIS A 178 -3.11 3.71 -12.82
C HIS A 178 -2.50 4.99 -13.40
N VAL A 179 -2.18 5.93 -12.52
CA VAL A 179 -1.37 7.11 -12.87
C VAL A 179 0.02 6.90 -12.26
N PRO A 180 0.93 6.24 -12.97
CA PRO A 180 2.32 6.09 -12.54
C PRO A 180 3.07 7.39 -12.76
N VAL A 181 4.02 7.71 -11.87
CA VAL A 181 4.96 8.83 -12.03
C VAL A 181 6.35 8.37 -11.67
N LEU A 182 7.27 8.63 -12.58
CA LEU A 182 8.71 8.48 -12.40
C LEU A 182 9.36 9.84 -12.25
N GLY A 183 10.19 10.00 -11.24
CA GLY A 183 11.06 11.16 -11.05
C GLY A 183 12.51 10.79 -11.34
N VAL A 184 13.17 11.59 -12.20
CA VAL A 184 14.55 11.36 -12.63
C VAL A 184 15.40 12.59 -12.30
N VAL A 185 16.64 12.38 -11.85
CA VAL A 185 17.64 13.43 -11.60
C VAL A 185 18.86 13.14 -12.49
N GLY A 186 19.13 14.03 -13.44
CA GLY A 186 20.04 13.68 -14.55
C GLY A 186 19.48 12.48 -15.30
N ASP A 187 20.25 11.40 -15.38
CA ASP A 187 19.83 10.12 -16.00
C ASP A 187 19.44 9.05 -14.97
N SER A 188 19.37 9.40 -13.66
CA SER A 188 19.14 8.43 -12.59
C SER A 188 17.69 8.44 -12.10
N PRO A 189 16.96 7.30 -12.14
CA PRO A 189 15.67 7.14 -11.48
C PRO A 189 15.79 7.40 -9.98
N ALA A 190 15.07 8.41 -9.49
CA ALA A 190 15.22 8.92 -8.14
C ALA A 190 14.00 8.72 -7.24
N ALA A 191 12.81 8.81 -7.81
CA ALA A 191 11.56 8.68 -7.06
C ALA A 191 10.44 8.08 -7.92
N SER A 192 9.46 7.48 -7.27
CA SER A 192 8.23 7.01 -7.91
C SER A 192 7.02 7.27 -7.04
N ALA A 193 5.86 7.33 -7.66
CA ALA A 193 4.55 7.32 -7.01
C ALA A 193 3.51 6.79 -8.00
N ALA A 194 2.43 6.19 -7.49
CA ALA A 194 1.29 5.82 -8.31
C ALA A 194 -0.02 6.27 -7.64
N VAL A 195 -1.00 6.63 -8.45
CA VAL A 195 -2.36 6.93 -8.01
C VAL A 195 -3.35 6.01 -8.73
N MET A 196 -4.25 5.44 -7.98
CA MET A 196 -5.39 4.64 -8.47
C MET A 196 -6.69 5.33 -8.10
N MET A 197 -7.70 5.23 -8.96
CA MET A 197 -9.05 5.70 -8.64
C MET A 197 -9.81 4.57 -7.94
N VAL A 198 -10.07 4.72 -6.66
CA VAL A 198 -10.71 3.70 -5.80
C VAL A 198 -11.95 4.30 -5.15
N ASP A 199 -13.13 3.83 -5.48
CA ASP A 199 -14.41 4.23 -4.85
C ASP A 199 -14.57 5.75 -4.64
N GLY A 200 -14.24 6.53 -5.66
CA GLY A 200 -14.33 7.99 -5.60
C GLY A 200 -13.17 8.69 -4.90
N PHE A 201 -12.13 7.97 -4.49
CA PHE A 201 -10.89 8.48 -3.92
C PHE A 201 -9.72 8.34 -4.89
N ARG A 202 -8.71 9.18 -4.72
CA ARG A 202 -7.39 9.02 -5.33
C ARG A 202 -6.53 8.24 -4.33
N TYR A 203 -6.41 6.93 -4.52
CA TYR A 203 -5.57 6.10 -3.65
C TYR A 203 -4.11 6.17 -4.08
N VAL A 204 -3.23 6.54 -3.17
CA VAL A 204 -1.78 6.66 -3.42
C VAL A 204 -1.07 5.39 -2.98
N ALA A 205 -0.26 4.83 -3.86
CA ALA A 205 0.55 3.65 -3.61
C ALA A 205 1.96 3.78 -4.21
N LEU A 206 2.84 2.84 -3.86
CA LEU A 206 4.17 2.68 -4.44
C LEU A 206 5.00 3.98 -4.45
N VAL A 207 4.87 4.77 -3.38
CA VAL A 207 5.66 5.99 -3.16
C VAL A 207 7.03 5.59 -2.65
N ALA A 208 8.06 5.83 -3.44
CA ALA A 208 9.42 5.44 -3.12
C ALA A 208 10.43 6.53 -3.49
N THR A 209 11.56 6.53 -2.82
CA THR A 209 12.73 7.33 -3.19
C THR A 209 13.97 6.46 -3.08
N ASN A 210 14.75 6.41 -4.15
CA ASN A 210 16.03 5.72 -4.17
C ASN A 210 16.90 6.20 -2.98
N PRO A 211 17.51 5.31 -2.20
CA PRO A 211 18.32 5.67 -1.03
C PRO A 211 19.36 6.77 -1.28
N ALA A 212 19.99 6.80 -2.47
CA ALA A 212 20.94 7.83 -2.86
C ALA A 212 20.34 9.24 -3.01
N HIS A 213 19.00 9.33 -3.10
CA HIS A 213 18.26 10.57 -3.37
C HIS A 213 17.30 10.96 -2.24
N GLN A 214 17.34 10.28 -1.09
CA GLN A 214 16.43 10.53 0.04
C GLN A 214 16.62 11.93 0.65
N ARG A 215 15.60 12.38 1.40
CA ARG A 215 15.56 13.66 2.15
C ARG A 215 15.66 14.91 1.29
N ARG A 216 15.40 14.80 -0.01
CA ARG A 216 15.38 15.92 -0.97
C ARG A 216 13.96 16.37 -1.37
N GLY A 217 12.90 15.70 -0.86
CA GLY A 217 11.51 16.02 -1.17
C GLY A 217 10.99 15.36 -2.46
N TYR A 218 11.74 14.42 -3.04
CA TYR A 218 11.40 13.82 -4.34
C TYR A 218 10.15 12.96 -4.30
N ALA A 219 9.93 12.17 -3.24
CA ALA A 219 8.70 11.41 -3.06
C ALA A 219 7.47 12.30 -2.95
N ASP A 220 7.55 13.40 -2.18
CA ASP A 220 6.48 14.40 -2.07
C ASP A 220 6.16 15.01 -3.44
N ALA A 221 7.17 15.39 -4.22
CA ALA A 221 6.99 15.96 -5.55
C ALA A 221 6.38 14.95 -6.54
N ALA A 222 6.86 13.69 -6.56
CA ALA A 222 6.33 12.64 -7.42
C ALA A 222 4.85 12.34 -7.09
N MET A 223 4.53 12.22 -5.81
CA MET A 223 3.17 12.00 -5.34
C MET A 223 2.22 13.15 -5.73
N ARG A 224 2.63 14.41 -5.55
CA ARG A 224 1.84 15.58 -5.95
C ARG A 224 1.60 15.61 -7.46
N HIS A 225 2.60 15.26 -8.24
CA HIS A 225 2.47 15.20 -9.69
C HIS A 225 1.47 14.11 -10.10
N ALA A 226 1.55 12.92 -9.51
CA ALA A 226 0.60 11.84 -9.77
C ALA A 226 -0.84 12.24 -9.38
N LEU A 227 -1.03 12.89 -8.23
CA LEU A 227 -2.32 13.41 -7.81
C LEU A 227 -2.87 14.49 -8.74
N ALA A 228 -2.01 15.38 -9.26
CA ALA A 228 -2.41 16.41 -10.22
C ALA A 228 -2.82 15.81 -11.57
N VAL A 229 -2.07 14.83 -12.09
CA VAL A 229 -2.43 14.11 -13.32
C VAL A 229 -3.77 13.37 -13.14
N ALA A 230 -3.95 12.67 -12.02
CA ALA A 230 -5.22 12.01 -11.71
C ALA A 230 -6.38 13.00 -11.60
N ALA A 231 -6.15 14.17 -10.99
CA ALA A 231 -7.18 15.22 -10.88
C ALA A 231 -7.55 15.83 -12.24
N ALA A 232 -6.58 16.02 -13.12
CA ALA A 232 -6.83 16.51 -14.48
C ALA A 232 -7.70 15.52 -15.29
N ALA A 233 -7.50 14.21 -15.11
CA ALA A 233 -8.24 13.18 -15.83
C ALA A 233 -9.62 12.88 -15.22
N HIS A 234 -9.76 12.92 -13.87
CA HIS A 234 -10.93 12.40 -13.15
C HIS A 234 -11.61 13.42 -12.23
N GLY A 235 -11.13 14.65 -12.21
CA GLY A 235 -11.57 15.71 -11.27
C GLY A 235 -10.96 15.57 -9.88
N GLU A 236 -11.03 16.66 -9.11
CA GLU A 236 -10.57 16.67 -7.72
C GLU A 236 -11.40 15.70 -6.86
N ARG A 237 -10.73 14.87 -6.10
CA ARG A 237 -11.31 13.91 -5.15
C ARG A 237 -10.49 13.89 -3.87
N PRO A 238 -11.06 13.46 -2.73
CA PRO A 238 -10.28 13.12 -1.56
C PRO A 238 -9.21 12.08 -1.90
N THR A 239 -8.14 12.06 -1.12
CA THR A 239 -7.04 11.13 -1.35
C THR A 239 -6.78 10.26 -0.14
N PHE A 240 -6.47 9.00 -0.38
CA PHE A 240 -6.26 7.97 0.63
C PHE A 240 -4.92 7.27 0.42
N LEU A 241 -4.33 6.76 1.49
CA LEU A 241 -3.14 5.90 1.44
C LEU A 241 -2.98 5.08 2.74
N HIS A 242 -2.15 4.05 2.68
CA HIS A 242 -1.67 3.35 3.86
C HIS A 242 -0.17 3.58 4.01
N ALA A 243 0.20 4.28 5.07
CA ALA A 243 1.57 4.73 5.33
C ALA A 243 2.32 3.74 6.22
N THR A 244 3.57 3.45 5.89
CA THR A 244 4.52 2.91 6.86
C THR A 244 4.91 3.98 7.90
N ASP A 245 5.47 3.59 9.03
CA ASP A 245 5.94 4.54 10.06
C ASP A 245 6.94 5.56 9.49
N ALA A 246 7.80 5.15 8.57
CA ALA A 246 8.76 6.04 7.90
C ALA A 246 8.07 7.07 6.98
N GLY A 247 6.99 6.69 6.30
CA GLY A 247 6.23 7.56 5.40
C GLY A 247 5.27 8.50 6.13
N ARG A 248 4.71 8.08 7.26
CA ARG A 248 3.67 8.82 8.00
C ARG A 248 3.98 10.30 8.24
N PRO A 249 5.20 10.71 8.69
CA PRO A 249 5.51 12.13 8.89
C PRO A 249 5.47 12.95 7.59
N VAL A 250 5.78 12.35 6.45
CA VAL A 250 5.71 13.02 5.14
C VAL A 250 4.25 13.34 4.82
N TYR A 251 3.38 12.35 4.93
CA TYR A 251 1.96 12.50 4.60
C TYR A 251 1.22 13.42 5.58
N ALA A 252 1.57 13.37 6.87
CA ALA A 252 1.02 14.31 7.85
C ALA A 252 1.31 15.78 7.47
N ARG A 253 2.54 16.09 7.00
CA ARG A 253 2.87 17.44 6.50
C ARG A 253 2.11 17.81 5.21
N MET A 254 1.68 16.81 4.44
CA MET A 254 0.85 17.01 3.26
C MET A 254 -0.64 17.20 3.59
N GLY A 255 -1.04 17.14 4.87
CA GLY A 255 -2.41 17.33 5.31
C GLY A 255 -3.21 16.04 5.48
N TYR A 256 -2.58 14.87 5.41
CA TYR A 256 -3.24 13.60 5.71
C TYR A 256 -3.42 13.41 7.22
N ALA A 257 -4.61 13.03 7.61
CA ALA A 257 -4.95 12.64 8.98
C ALA A 257 -5.04 11.11 9.10
N PRO A 258 -4.56 10.51 10.22
CA PRO A 258 -4.70 9.09 10.47
C PRO A 258 -6.16 8.72 10.73
N VAL A 259 -6.63 7.59 10.19
CA VAL A 259 -8.01 7.10 10.34
C VAL A 259 -8.09 5.67 10.84
N SER A 260 -7.02 4.89 10.70
CA SER A 260 -6.95 3.50 11.14
C SER A 260 -5.51 3.05 11.36
N THR A 261 -5.33 2.00 12.14
CA THR A 261 -4.03 1.36 12.36
C THR A 261 -4.08 -0.10 11.97
N HIS A 262 -3.04 -0.55 11.26
CA HIS A 262 -2.94 -1.90 10.75
C HIS A 262 -1.60 -2.52 11.11
N THR A 263 -1.56 -3.83 11.16
CA THR A 263 -0.32 -4.59 11.20
C THR A 263 -0.34 -5.69 10.15
N ALA A 264 0.71 -5.75 9.35
CA ALA A 264 0.98 -6.89 8.47
C ALA A 264 1.79 -7.95 9.22
N PHE A 265 1.39 -9.20 9.01
CA PHE A 265 2.07 -10.39 9.49
C PHE A 265 2.48 -11.24 8.29
N MET A 266 3.54 -12.04 8.47
CA MET A 266 4.04 -12.97 7.47
C MET A 266 4.30 -14.32 8.11
N GLU A 267 4.12 -15.41 7.37
CA GLU A 267 4.52 -16.73 7.86
C GLU A 267 6.03 -16.79 8.06
N LYS A 268 6.44 -17.36 9.19
CA LYS A 268 7.85 -17.49 9.59
C LYS A 268 8.73 -18.12 8.50
N ARG A 269 8.23 -19.11 7.78
CA ARG A 269 8.97 -19.79 6.69
C ARG A 269 9.44 -18.86 5.57
N PHE A 270 8.76 -17.72 5.37
CA PHE A 270 9.15 -16.72 4.36
C PHE A 270 10.13 -15.65 4.89
N LEU A 271 10.40 -15.64 6.20
CA LEU A 271 11.40 -14.75 6.82
C LEU A 271 12.78 -15.41 6.91
N GLU A 272 12.85 -16.73 6.89
CA GLU A 272 14.10 -17.51 7.09
C GLU A 272 14.91 -17.70 5.79
N GLY A 273 14.46 -17.14 4.65
CA GLY A 273 15.09 -17.28 3.34
C GLY A 273 15.73 -16.01 2.77
N HIS A 274 15.95 -15.01 3.60
CA HIS A 274 16.56 -13.72 3.20
C HIS A 274 17.81 -13.42 4.01
#